data_ecb487cdde9d1b7202199ac835542333
#
_entry.id   ecb487cdde9d1b7202199ac835542333
#
_cell.length_a   1.000
_cell.length_b   1.000
_cell.length_c   1.000
_cell.angle_alpha   90.00
_cell.angle_beta   90.00
_cell.angle_gamma   90.00
#
_symmetry.space_group_name_H-M   'P 1'
#
loop_
_entity.id
_entity.type
_entity.pdbx_description
1 polymer ?
#
loop_
_entity_poly.entity_id
_entity_poly.type
_entity_poly.pdbx_seq_one_letter_code
_entity_poly.pdbx_strand_id
1 'polypeptide(L)'
;MRMLYLTFALAAALSAAKAPETFTGLITDTHCGMKHDMKGHSDADCVKLCAKGSAQYALFDGQRVLKLSDQKTPAKFAAQKVKVVGIYDQKTETIKVSSIEPVAQ
;
A
#
# COMPACT_ATOMS: atom_id res chain seq x y z
N MET A 1 43.78 -32.43 -28.24
CA MET A 1 42.88 -32.31 -27.08
C MET A 1 42.15 -31.00 -27.14
N ARG A 2 40.89 -31.06 -27.53
CA ARG A 2 40.06 -29.86 -27.49
C ARG A 2 39.38 -29.81 -26.13
N MET A 3 39.81 -28.88 -25.27
CA MET A 3 39.07 -28.58 -24.06
C MET A 3 37.80 -27.82 -24.46
N LEU A 4 36.69 -28.48 -24.34
CA LEU A 4 35.38 -27.83 -24.38
C LEU A 4 35.22 -27.09 -23.04
N TYR A 5 35.42 -25.80 -23.10
CA TYR A 5 34.97 -24.92 -22.00
C TYR A 5 33.46 -24.83 -22.13
N LEU A 6 32.77 -25.66 -21.38
CA LEU A 6 31.36 -25.39 -21.08
C LEU A 6 31.36 -24.12 -20.21
N THR A 7 31.18 -23.00 -20.85
CA THR A 7 30.76 -21.82 -20.14
C THR A 7 29.33 -22.08 -19.67
N PHE A 8 29.18 -22.56 -18.44
CA PHE A 8 27.94 -22.43 -17.75
C PHE A 8 27.65 -20.93 -17.62
N ALA A 9 26.87 -20.41 -18.53
CA ALA A 9 26.19 -19.19 -18.30
C ALA A 9 25.23 -19.47 -17.15
N LEU A 10 25.64 -19.18 -15.94
CA LEU A 10 24.74 -19.12 -14.81
C LEU A 10 23.81 -17.96 -15.10
N ALA A 11 22.72 -18.24 -15.79
CA ALA A 11 21.58 -17.37 -15.78
C ALA A 11 21.12 -17.36 -14.31
N ALA A 12 21.65 -16.43 -13.54
CA ALA A 12 21.05 -16.11 -12.27
C ALA A 12 19.61 -15.75 -12.62
N ALA A 13 18.69 -16.69 -12.41
CA ALA A 13 17.30 -16.36 -12.31
C ALA A 13 17.24 -15.37 -11.15
N LEU A 14 17.35 -14.10 -11.47
CA LEU A 14 16.92 -13.05 -10.60
C LEU A 14 15.44 -13.34 -10.36
N SER A 15 15.17 -14.11 -9.29
CA SER A 15 13.85 -14.09 -8.72
C SER A 15 13.60 -12.60 -8.48
N ALA A 16 12.77 -12.02 -9.35
CA ALA A 16 12.50 -10.61 -9.28
C ALA A 16 11.75 -10.34 -7.97
N ALA A 17 12.51 -10.18 -6.89
CA ALA A 17 11.99 -9.52 -5.73
C ALA A 17 11.49 -8.18 -6.24
N LYS A 18 10.17 -7.94 -6.17
CA LYS A 18 9.59 -6.68 -6.58
C LYS A 18 10.29 -5.58 -5.81
N ALA A 19 10.82 -4.59 -6.53
CA ALA A 19 11.36 -3.40 -5.91
C ALA A 19 10.23 -2.60 -5.25
N PRO A 20 10.50 -1.92 -4.13
CA PRO A 20 9.51 -1.03 -3.54
C PRO A 20 9.10 0.05 -4.54
N GLU A 21 7.81 0.37 -4.53
CA GLU A 21 7.21 1.42 -5.34
C GLU A 21 6.65 2.51 -4.44
N THR A 22 6.45 3.70 -5.02
CA THR A 22 5.79 4.81 -4.33
C THR A 22 4.36 4.93 -4.80
N PHE A 23 3.45 4.90 -3.84
CA PHE A 23 2.01 5.07 -4.05
C PHE A 23 1.57 6.37 -3.40
N THR A 24 0.83 7.18 -4.12
CA THR A 24 0.30 8.44 -3.58
C THR A 24 -1.22 8.37 -3.55
N GLY A 25 -1.81 8.77 -2.45
CA GLY A 25 -3.26 8.75 -2.31
C GLY A 25 -3.73 9.18 -0.93
N LEU A 26 -5.00 8.96 -0.68
CA LEU A 26 -5.65 9.29 0.59
C LEU A 26 -5.68 8.07 1.50
N ILE A 27 -5.40 8.28 2.78
CA ILE A 27 -5.66 7.24 3.77
C ILE A 27 -7.16 7.12 3.96
N THR A 28 -7.66 5.94 3.70
CA THR A 28 -9.06 5.54 3.82
C THR A 28 -9.16 4.22 4.58
N ASP A 29 -10.28 3.57 4.50
CA ASP A 29 -10.51 2.24 5.06
C ASP A 29 -11.15 1.34 4.01
N THR A 30 -11.13 0.04 4.26
CA THR A 30 -11.64 -0.96 3.31
C THR A 30 -13.17 -0.99 3.23
N HIS A 31 -13.87 -0.40 4.21
CA HIS A 31 -15.33 -0.38 4.24
C HIS A 31 -15.91 0.80 3.46
N CYS A 32 -15.45 2.02 3.76
CA CYS A 32 -15.91 3.23 3.08
C CYS A 32 -15.24 3.40 1.71
N GLY A 33 -13.98 2.94 1.59
CA GLY A 33 -13.25 2.98 0.33
C GLY A 33 -13.12 4.40 -0.23
N MET A 34 -13.88 4.69 -1.28
CA MET A 34 -13.86 5.95 -2.00
C MET A 34 -14.78 7.02 -1.42
N LYS A 35 -15.74 6.65 -0.59
CA LYS A 35 -16.74 7.55 -0.03
C LYS A 35 -16.86 7.41 1.48
N HIS A 36 -16.94 8.55 2.16
CA HIS A 36 -17.13 8.63 3.60
C HIS A 36 -18.48 9.32 3.85
N ASP A 37 -19.52 8.52 3.99
CA ASP A 37 -20.91 8.99 4.03
C ASP A 37 -21.53 9.00 5.44
N MET A 38 -20.72 8.90 6.50
CA MET A 38 -21.25 8.96 7.87
C MET A 38 -21.69 10.38 8.21
N LYS A 39 -23.00 10.58 8.34
CA LYS A 39 -23.56 11.86 8.76
C LYS A 39 -23.06 12.25 10.15
N GLY A 40 -22.65 13.51 10.30
CA GLY A 40 -22.18 14.04 11.58
C GLY A 40 -20.73 13.73 11.92
N HIS A 41 -20.00 13.08 11.03
CA HIS A 41 -18.58 12.78 11.19
C HIS A 41 -17.76 13.38 10.06
N SER A 42 -16.56 13.85 10.38
CA SER A 42 -15.59 14.23 9.35
C SER A 42 -15.10 12.97 8.62
N ASP A 43 -14.48 13.15 7.44
CA ASP A 43 -13.87 12.03 6.70
C ASP A 43 -12.82 11.30 7.56
N ALA A 44 -12.00 12.05 8.29
CA ALA A 44 -10.99 11.48 9.18
C ALA A 44 -11.62 10.63 10.28
N ASP A 45 -12.70 11.11 10.92
CA ASP A 45 -13.42 10.37 11.94
C ASP A 45 -14.07 9.11 11.36
N CYS A 46 -14.64 9.20 10.18
CA CYS A 46 -15.23 8.08 9.47
C CYS A 46 -14.19 6.97 9.24
N VAL A 47 -13.03 7.32 8.72
CA VAL A 47 -11.93 6.37 8.48
C VAL A 47 -11.50 5.71 9.78
N LYS A 48 -11.29 6.47 10.85
CA LYS A 48 -10.86 5.94 12.14
C LYS A 48 -11.88 5.02 12.77
N LEU A 49 -13.16 5.38 12.72
CA LEU A 49 -14.25 4.56 13.29
C LEU A 49 -14.37 3.24 12.54
N CYS A 50 -14.32 3.28 11.20
CA CYS A 50 -14.39 2.06 10.41
C CYS A 50 -13.18 1.16 10.66
N ALA A 51 -11.99 1.72 10.76
CA ALA A 51 -10.76 0.95 10.99
C ALA A 51 -10.68 0.35 12.39
N LYS A 52 -11.36 0.91 13.40
CA LYS A 52 -11.47 0.30 14.73
C LYS A 52 -12.41 -0.90 14.75
N GLY A 53 -13.31 -1.01 13.80
CA GLY A 53 -14.22 -2.13 13.66
C GLY A 53 -13.60 -3.24 12.81
N SER A 54 -14.37 -3.75 11.86
CA SER A 54 -13.94 -4.83 10.95
C SER A 54 -13.13 -4.35 9.75
N ALA A 55 -13.14 -3.04 9.47
CA ALA A 55 -12.40 -2.49 8.35
C ALA A 55 -10.92 -2.29 8.68
N GLN A 56 -10.11 -2.20 7.63
CA GLN A 56 -8.67 -1.95 7.73
C GLN A 56 -8.32 -0.63 7.07
N TYR A 57 -7.26 0.01 7.53
CA TYR A 57 -6.71 1.17 6.82
C TYR A 57 -6.23 0.76 5.44
N ALA A 58 -6.49 1.63 4.49
CA ALA A 58 -6.16 1.42 3.09
C ALA A 58 -5.75 2.75 2.45
N LEU A 59 -5.16 2.67 1.27
CA LEU A 59 -4.83 3.82 0.45
C LEU A 59 -5.77 3.86 -0.76
N PHE A 60 -6.40 5.01 -0.97
CA PHE A 60 -7.15 5.28 -2.19
C PHE A 60 -6.29 6.11 -3.15
N ASP A 61 -5.89 5.52 -4.26
CA ASP A 61 -4.98 6.15 -5.23
C ASP A 61 -5.69 6.97 -6.33
N GLY A 62 -7.00 7.11 -6.23
CA GLY A 62 -7.85 7.74 -7.23
C GLY A 62 -8.64 6.74 -8.06
N GLN A 63 -8.27 5.48 -8.05
CA GLN A 63 -8.94 4.41 -8.79
C GLN A 63 -9.15 3.16 -7.96
N ARG A 64 -8.15 2.78 -7.14
CA ARG A 64 -8.15 1.53 -6.38
C ARG A 64 -8.06 1.81 -4.89
N VAL A 65 -8.64 0.92 -4.11
CA VAL A 65 -8.46 0.86 -2.66
C VAL A 65 -7.44 -0.23 -2.36
N LEU A 66 -6.26 0.15 -1.89
CA LEU A 66 -5.15 -0.75 -1.63
C LEU A 66 -4.99 -0.92 -0.13
N LYS A 67 -5.13 -2.14 0.37
CA LYS A 67 -4.91 -2.43 1.79
C LYS A 67 -3.48 -2.11 2.19
N LEU A 68 -3.29 -1.72 3.44
CA LEU A 68 -1.96 -1.42 3.99
C LEU A 68 -1.60 -2.48 5.03
N SER A 69 -0.38 -3.01 4.96
CA SER A 69 0.11 -3.94 5.98
C SER A 69 0.30 -3.27 7.33
N ASP A 70 0.65 -1.99 7.33
CA ASP A 70 0.74 -1.17 8.53
C ASP A 70 -0.65 -0.63 8.89
N GLN A 71 -1.16 -1.01 10.05
CA GLN A 71 -2.45 -0.59 10.56
C GLN A 71 -2.33 0.39 11.73
N LYS A 72 -1.14 0.82 12.08
CA LYS A 72 -0.88 1.76 13.17
C LYS A 72 -0.58 3.16 12.68
N THR A 73 0.39 3.30 11.80
CA THR A 73 0.83 4.59 11.28
C THR A 73 -0.27 5.33 10.52
N PRO A 74 -1.10 4.65 9.69
CA PRO A 74 -2.15 5.35 8.95
C PRO A 74 -3.14 6.12 9.81
N ALA A 75 -3.36 5.73 11.05
CA ALA A 75 -4.27 6.41 11.95
C ALA A 75 -3.93 7.90 12.12
N LYS A 76 -2.67 8.27 12.02
CA LYS A 76 -2.20 9.65 12.11
C LYS A 76 -2.57 10.49 10.89
N PHE A 77 -2.85 9.84 9.78
CA PHE A 77 -3.05 10.48 8.48
C PHE A 77 -4.43 10.20 7.89
N ALA A 78 -5.41 9.80 8.72
CA ALA A 78 -6.75 9.49 8.26
C ALA A 78 -7.33 10.62 7.40
N ALA A 79 -7.84 10.29 6.21
CA ALA A 79 -8.35 11.19 5.20
C ALA A 79 -7.33 12.21 4.66
N GLN A 80 -6.05 12.01 4.93
CA GLN A 80 -4.98 12.86 4.42
C GLN A 80 -4.26 12.22 3.25
N LYS A 81 -3.70 13.06 2.38
CA LYS A 81 -2.89 12.61 1.25
C LYS A 81 -1.48 12.27 1.73
N VAL A 82 -1.02 11.09 1.37
CA VAL A 82 0.27 10.55 1.79
C VAL A 82 1.00 9.91 0.61
N LYS A 83 2.31 9.73 0.81
CA LYS A 83 3.15 8.84 0.00
C LYS A 83 3.42 7.58 0.80
N VAL A 84 3.10 6.45 0.22
CA VAL A 84 3.39 5.14 0.78
C VAL A 84 4.45 4.48 -0.07
N VAL A 85 5.56 4.12 0.54
CA VAL A 85 6.59 3.29 -0.11
C VAL A 85 6.42 1.87 0.36
N GLY A 86 6.36 0.95 -0.58
CA GLY A 86 6.19 -0.46 -0.24
C GLY A 86 6.10 -1.37 -1.45
N ILE A 87 5.83 -2.62 -1.18
CA ILE A 87 5.72 -3.66 -2.20
C ILE A 87 4.26 -4.07 -2.32
N TYR A 88 3.72 -3.95 -3.54
CA TYR A 88 2.35 -4.32 -3.82
C TYR A 88 2.21 -5.82 -4.09
N ASP A 89 1.33 -6.46 -3.34
CA ASP A 89 0.91 -7.84 -3.60
C ASP A 89 -0.42 -7.81 -4.34
N GLN A 90 -0.37 -8.22 -5.58
CA GLN A 90 -1.52 -8.21 -6.47
C GLN A 90 -2.60 -9.22 -6.08
N LYS A 91 -2.22 -10.34 -5.46
CA LYS A 91 -3.17 -11.37 -5.05
C LYS A 91 -4.06 -10.92 -3.89
N THR A 92 -3.49 -10.20 -2.95
CA THR A 92 -4.20 -9.72 -1.77
C THR A 92 -4.60 -8.26 -1.84
N GLU A 93 -4.19 -7.57 -2.92
CA GLU A 93 -4.38 -6.12 -3.09
C GLU A 93 -3.86 -5.32 -1.90
N THR A 94 -2.72 -5.73 -1.39
CA THR A 94 -2.10 -5.17 -0.19
C THR A 94 -0.73 -4.59 -0.50
N ILE A 95 -0.45 -3.40 0.02
CA ILE A 95 0.88 -2.81 0.01
C ILE A 95 1.58 -3.25 1.31
N LYS A 96 2.69 -3.96 1.17
CA LYS A 96 3.61 -4.20 2.29
C LYS A 96 4.39 -2.92 2.52
N VAL A 97 4.02 -2.18 3.56
CA VAL A 97 4.46 -0.81 3.79
C VAL A 97 5.88 -0.78 4.34
N SER A 98 6.75 0.03 3.73
CA SER A 98 8.07 0.37 4.26
C SER A 98 8.03 1.74 4.95
N SER A 99 7.33 2.71 4.37
CA SER A 99 7.18 4.04 4.97
C SER A 99 5.89 4.71 4.52
N ILE A 100 5.39 5.60 5.36
CA ILE A 100 4.26 6.49 5.06
C ILE A 100 4.68 7.90 5.44
N GLU A 101 4.54 8.83 4.50
CA GLU A 101 4.87 10.24 4.70
C GLU A 101 3.73 11.13 4.23
N PRO A 102 3.42 12.22 4.94
CA PRO A 102 2.42 13.17 4.49
C PRO A 102 2.92 13.88 3.23
N VAL A 103 2.00 14.17 2.32
CA VAL A 103 2.28 15.02 1.17
C VAL A 103 2.01 16.46 1.57
N ALA A 104 3.00 17.33 1.35
CA ALA A 104 2.82 18.76 1.54
C ALA A 104 1.73 19.24 0.57
N GLN A 105 0.73 19.91 1.13
CA GLN A 105 -0.34 20.53 0.36
C GLN A 105 0.03 21.98 0.01
#